data_fdf4b91ef8fb5be1c8f56d89d0827511
#
_entry.id   fdf4b91ef8fb5be1c8f56d89d0827511
#
_cell.length_a   1.000
_cell.length_b   1.000
_cell.length_c   1.000
_cell.angle_alpha   90.00
_cell.angle_beta   90.00
_cell.angle_gamma   90.00
#
_symmetry.space_group_name_H-M   'P 1'
#
loop_
_entity.id
_entity.type
_entity.pdbx_description
1 polymer ?
#
loop_
_entity_poly.entity_id
_entity_poly.type
_entity_poly.pdbx_seq_one_letter_code
_entity_poly.pdbx_strand_id
1 'polypeptide(L)'
;MSKEEKKEDILKGREIELSYIRKVGNYENSEVENELVFFLPVGCFWARTLGGCYHCGFQDVINEITKKYYCDLVEIVKVEYKKYLDINIKRVFFYVGGSFFEIKDEVQNEILNFISAQSMIKDIYIESRPEFITKENIQRLKFLLQAKNLVVAIGLETYSEKIRNEVLSKGISNNNFEFAMHILKSENVKALVYIFIKPPIKNISDKKAYEEVLKSLEFVVERGVSCIELKSGCIMYNTKAYELYKAGQYTPLNIWTVNKILIEANERYKNIPIRLGGFNEIFSSIDVPKGCILCDEFLKEKLQLYRETMDYKILTKYTTCYCSTI
;
A
#
# COMPACT_ATOMS: atom_id res chain seq x y z
N MET A 1 -28.10 3.87 13.76
CA MET A 1 -27.73 4.29 12.40
C MET A 1 -28.30 3.31 11.39
N SER A 2 -29.15 3.80 10.47
CA SER A 2 -29.71 3.02 9.38
C SER A 2 -28.63 2.55 8.39
N LYS A 3 -28.94 1.56 7.54
CA LYS A 3 -27.99 1.15 6.48
C LYS A 3 -27.68 2.29 5.49
N GLU A 4 -28.55 3.29 5.38
CA GLU A 4 -28.38 4.49 4.54
C GLU A 4 -27.46 5.54 5.18
N GLU A 5 -27.58 5.79 6.47
CA GLU A 5 -26.64 6.65 7.21
C GLU A 5 -25.20 6.13 7.20
N LYS A 6 -25.03 4.79 7.12
CA LYS A 6 -23.70 4.17 6.96
C LYS A 6 -23.08 4.37 5.56
N LYS A 7 -23.91 4.59 4.52
CA LYS A 7 -23.42 4.77 3.15
C LYS A 7 -22.89 6.17 2.87
N GLU A 8 -23.51 7.20 3.44
CA GLU A 8 -23.06 8.60 3.29
C GLU A 8 -21.70 8.84 3.98
N ASP A 9 -21.38 8.08 5.04
CA ASP A 9 -20.14 8.24 5.79
C ASP A 9 -18.87 7.72 5.07
N ILE A 10 -18.98 6.77 4.14
CA ILE A 10 -17.81 6.18 3.45
C ILE A 10 -17.15 7.19 2.51
N LEU A 11 -17.92 8.04 1.89
CA LEU A 11 -17.42 9.01 0.91
C LEU A 11 -17.48 10.46 1.38
N LYS A 12 -18.21 10.77 2.48
CA LYS A 12 -18.38 12.14 3.11
C LYS A 12 -18.23 13.33 2.16
N GLY A 13 -18.97 13.31 1.04
CA GLY A 13 -19.03 14.44 0.12
C GLY A 13 -17.71 14.80 -0.58
N ARG A 14 -16.68 13.96 -0.51
CA ARG A 14 -15.45 14.13 -1.29
C ARG A 14 -15.63 13.51 -2.67
N GLU A 15 -15.29 14.27 -3.70
CA GLU A 15 -15.03 13.68 -5.01
C GLU A 15 -13.85 12.71 -4.87
N ILE A 16 -14.02 11.47 -5.36
CA ILE A 16 -12.94 10.49 -5.35
C ILE A 16 -12.02 10.83 -6.51
N GLU A 17 -10.82 11.25 -6.17
CA GLU A 17 -9.76 11.42 -7.17
C GLU A 17 -9.30 10.04 -7.65
N LEU A 18 -9.44 9.77 -8.95
CA LEU A 18 -8.97 8.52 -9.59
C LEU A 18 -7.47 8.57 -9.89
N SER A 19 -6.84 9.72 -9.73
CA SER A 19 -5.39 9.88 -9.85
C SER A 19 -4.87 11.04 -9.04
N TYR A 20 -3.63 10.95 -8.59
CA TYR A 20 -2.91 12.04 -7.92
C TYR A 20 -1.40 11.89 -8.07
N ILE A 21 -0.67 12.99 -7.89
CA ILE A 21 0.79 12.98 -7.83
C ILE A 21 1.24 12.87 -6.38
N ARG A 22 2.18 11.97 -6.12
CA ARG A 22 2.95 11.97 -4.88
C ARG A 22 4.45 12.09 -5.16
N LYS A 23 5.16 12.70 -4.24
CA LYS A 23 6.62 12.76 -4.25
C LYS A 23 7.18 11.53 -3.58
N VAL A 24 8.20 10.93 -4.16
CA VAL A 24 8.87 9.74 -3.62
C VAL A 24 10.36 9.87 -3.85
N GLY A 25 11.14 9.70 -2.79
CA GLY A 25 12.60 9.67 -2.88
C GLY A 25 13.08 8.53 -3.77
N ASN A 26 14.07 8.81 -4.60
CA ASN A 26 14.79 7.79 -5.34
C ASN A 26 15.96 7.31 -4.46
N TYR A 27 15.92 6.05 -4.10
CA TYR A 27 16.92 5.47 -3.21
C TYR A 27 18.33 5.43 -3.82
N GLU A 28 18.43 5.35 -5.16
CA GLU A 28 19.72 5.22 -5.85
C GLU A 28 20.49 6.54 -5.93
N ASN A 29 19.79 7.67 -6.07
CA ASN A 29 20.40 8.99 -6.28
C ASN A 29 19.92 10.08 -5.30
N SER A 30 19.08 9.74 -4.33
CA SER A 30 18.48 10.66 -3.35
C SER A 30 17.66 11.82 -3.96
N GLU A 31 17.30 11.73 -5.24
CA GLU A 31 16.40 12.70 -5.87
C GLU A 31 14.95 12.44 -5.47
N VAL A 32 14.15 13.48 -5.41
CA VAL A 32 12.70 13.36 -5.22
C VAL A 32 12.05 13.33 -6.60
N GLU A 33 11.35 12.24 -6.88
CA GLU A 33 10.66 12.01 -8.15
C GLU A 33 9.14 12.11 -7.99
N ASN A 34 8.46 12.49 -9.08
CA ASN A 34 7.00 12.45 -9.13
C ASN A 34 6.55 11.04 -9.54
N GLU A 35 5.67 10.47 -8.73
CA GLU A 35 4.96 9.24 -8.98
C GLU A 35 3.48 9.55 -9.21
N LEU A 36 2.97 9.24 -10.40
CA LEU A 36 1.54 9.33 -10.70
C LEU A 36 0.87 8.06 -10.22
N VAL A 37 -0.06 8.23 -9.31
CA VAL A 37 -0.87 7.14 -8.77
C VAL A 37 -2.22 7.14 -9.49
N PHE A 38 -2.59 5.99 -10.04
CA PHE A 38 -3.96 5.71 -10.51
C PHE A 38 -4.67 4.82 -9.50
N PHE A 39 -5.91 5.17 -9.16
CA PHE A 39 -6.83 4.28 -8.48
C PHE A 39 -7.86 3.77 -9.48
N LEU A 40 -7.69 2.53 -9.92
CA LEU A 40 -8.60 1.90 -10.87
C LEU A 40 -9.63 1.05 -10.11
N PRO A 41 -10.94 1.28 -10.30
CA PRO A 41 -11.99 0.62 -9.54
C PRO A 41 -12.27 -0.81 -10.05
N VAL A 42 -11.28 -1.70 -9.94
CA VAL A 42 -11.35 -3.11 -10.35
C VAL A 42 -11.95 -3.98 -9.26
N GLY A 43 -11.48 -3.83 -8.05
CA GLY A 43 -11.87 -4.63 -6.90
C GLY A 43 -11.04 -5.90 -6.74
N CYS A 44 -11.41 -6.69 -5.74
CA CYS A 44 -10.65 -7.84 -5.30
C CYS A 44 -11.47 -9.13 -5.42
N PHE A 45 -10.96 -10.10 -6.16
CA PHE A 45 -11.54 -11.45 -6.25
C PHE A 45 -11.76 -12.06 -4.86
N TRP A 46 -10.76 -11.95 -3.98
CA TRP A 46 -10.84 -12.48 -2.61
C TRP A 46 -11.99 -11.85 -1.82
N ALA A 47 -12.22 -10.54 -1.98
CA ALA A 47 -13.33 -9.86 -1.32
C ALA A 47 -14.69 -10.30 -1.89
N ARG A 48 -14.78 -10.46 -3.21
CA ARG A 48 -16.04 -10.86 -3.88
C ARG A 48 -16.43 -12.30 -3.62
N THR A 49 -15.46 -13.21 -3.42
CA THR A 49 -15.72 -14.66 -3.32
C THR A 49 -15.64 -15.21 -1.90
N LEU A 50 -14.76 -14.65 -1.05
CA LEU A 50 -14.44 -15.17 0.27
C LEU A 50 -14.57 -14.14 1.40
N GLY A 51 -15.21 -12.98 1.11
CA GLY A 51 -15.50 -11.94 2.10
C GLY A 51 -14.34 -10.98 2.38
N GLY A 52 -13.16 -11.19 1.77
CA GLY A 52 -12.05 -10.24 1.81
C GLY A 52 -11.20 -10.28 3.09
N CYS A 53 -10.25 -9.36 3.13
CA CYS A 53 -9.40 -9.17 4.30
C CYS A 53 -10.11 -8.34 5.37
N TYR A 54 -10.01 -8.73 6.63
CA TYR A 54 -10.73 -8.11 7.75
C TYR A 54 -10.34 -6.66 8.08
N HIS A 55 -9.26 -6.16 7.51
CA HIS A 55 -8.83 -4.77 7.65
C HIS A 55 -9.12 -3.90 6.42
N CYS A 56 -9.57 -4.50 5.31
CA CYS A 56 -9.63 -3.84 4.00
C CYS A 56 -11.07 -3.41 3.67
N GLY A 57 -11.29 -2.10 3.53
CA GLY A 57 -12.56 -1.51 3.09
C GLY A 57 -12.59 -1.11 1.61
N PHE A 58 -11.57 -1.44 0.81
CA PHE A 58 -11.47 -0.98 -0.58
C PHE A 58 -12.59 -1.50 -1.48
N GLN A 59 -13.09 -2.73 -1.25
CA GLN A 59 -14.17 -3.27 -2.07
C GLN A 59 -15.47 -2.44 -1.93
N ASP A 60 -15.76 -1.94 -0.74
CA ASP A 60 -16.94 -1.08 -0.53
C ASP A 60 -16.79 0.24 -1.28
N VAL A 61 -15.59 0.84 -1.24
CA VAL A 61 -15.29 2.08 -1.98
C VAL A 61 -15.45 1.85 -3.48
N ILE A 62 -14.89 0.76 -4.01
CA ILE A 62 -14.99 0.42 -5.43
C ILE A 62 -16.45 0.21 -5.84
N ASN A 63 -17.24 -0.47 -5.02
CA ASN A 63 -18.66 -0.67 -5.26
C ASN A 63 -19.42 0.68 -5.34
N GLU A 64 -19.07 1.67 -4.53
CA GLU A 64 -19.68 2.99 -4.59
C GLU A 64 -19.24 3.79 -5.84
N ILE A 65 -17.97 3.67 -6.24
CA ILE A 65 -17.48 4.30 -7.49
C ILE A 65 -18.20 3.71 -8.70
N THR A 66 -18.22 2.38 -8.81
CA THR A 66 -18.78 1.69 -9.98
C THR A 66 -20.31 1.84 -10.11
N LYS A 67 -21.02 2.17 -9.03
CA LYS A 67 -22.44 2.53 -9.10
C LYS A 67 -22.68 3.93 -9.66
N LYS A 68 -21.76 4.85 -9.42
CA LYS A 68 -21.91 6.27 -9.82
C LYS A 68 -21.37 6.55 -11.22
N TYR A 69 -20.35 5.82 -11.65
CA TYR A 69 -19.61 6.12 -12.88
C TYR A 69 -19.53 4.89 -13.78
N TYR A 70 -19.68 5.11 -15.09
CA TYR A 70 -19.25 4.13 -16.08
C TYR A 70 -17.73 4.07 -16.08
N CYS A 71 -17.16 2.91 -15.79
CA CYS A 71 -15.73 2.75 -15.61
C CYS A 71 -15.11 2.01 -16.82
N ASP A 72 -14.76 2.76 -17.86
CA ASP A 72 -13.79 2.30 -18.85
C ASP A 72 -12.38 2.59 -18.32
N LEU A 73 -11.65 1.55 -17.93
CA LEU A 73 -10.35 1.69 -17.27
C LEU A 73 -9.30 2.32 -18.20
N VAL A 74 -9.37 2.04 -19.50
CA VAL A 74 -8.45 2.62 -20.50
C VAL A 74 -8.70 4.12 -20.63
N GLU A 75 -9.96 4.50 -20.71
CA GLU A 75 -10.34 5.92 -20.79
C GLU A 75 -9.99 6.68 -19.51
N ILE A 76 -10.24 6.07 -18.34
CA ILE A 76 -9.81 6.64 -17.05
C ILE A 76 -8.30 6.95 -17.09
N VAL A 77 -7.47 5.98 -17.45
CA VAL A 77 -6.00 6.19 -17.47
C VAL A 77 -5.61 7.30 -18.45
N LYS A 78 -6.21 7.34 -19.65
CA LYS A 78 -5.91 8.36 -20.66
C LYS A 78 -6.35 9.76 -20.24
N VAL A 79 -7.54 9.89 -19.68
CA VAL A 79 -8.09 11.19 -19.22
C VAL A 79 -7.35 11.69 -18.00
N GLU A 80 -7.14 10.82 -17.02
CA GLU A 80 -6.42 11.18 -15.80
C GLU A 80 -4.96 11.56 -16.10
N TYR A 81 -4.27 10.83 -16.98
CA TYR A 81 -2.89 11.16 -17.38
C TYR A 81 -2.78 12.57 -17.99
N LYS A 82 -3.78 13.00 -18.78
CA LYS A 82 -3.78 14.33 -19.41
C LYS A 82 -3.75 15.48 -18.42
N LYS A 83 -4.21 15.28 -17.18
CA LYS A 83 -4.17 16.31 -16.12
C LYS A 83 -2.74 16.67 -15.68
N TYR A 84 -1.75 15.84 -16.01
CA TYR A 84 -0.39 15.93 -15.49
C TYR A 84 0.68 16.04 -16.60
N LEU A 85 0.31 16.48 -17.80
CA LEU A 85 1.23 16.57 -18.94
C LEU A 85 2.41 17.52 -18.69
N ASP A 86 2.23 18.56 -17.86
CA ASP A 86 3.26 19.52 -17.50
C ASP A 86 4.14 19.05 -16.33
N ILE A 87 3.89 17.85 -15.80
CA ILE A 87 4.61 17.30 -14.67
C ILE A 87 5.61 16.24 -15.16
N ASN A 88 6.87 16.35 -14.73
CA ASN A 88 7.88 15.34 -15.00
C ASN A 88 7.61 14.06 -14.17
N ILE A 89 6.77 13.16 -14.71
CA ILE A 89 6.42 11.89 -14.10
C ILE A 89 7.49 10.86 -14.44
N LYS A 90 8.11 10.29 -13.40
CA LYS A 90 9.11 9.20 -13.55
C LYS A 90 8.54 7.83 -13.26
N ARG A 91 7.50 7.76 -12.42
CA ARG A 91 6.89 6.52 -11.95
C ARG A 91 5.39 6.57 -12.11
N VAL A 92 4.81 5.42 -12.38
CA VAL A 92 3.35 5.20 -12.38
C VAL A 92 3.03 4.06 -11.44
N PHE A 93 2.02 4.24 -10.61
CA PHE A 93 1.53 3.21 -9.70
C PHE A 93 0.04 2.95 -9.94
N PHE A 94 -0.32 1.71 -10.22
CA PHE A 94 -1.71 1.27 -10.37
C PHE A 94 -2.20 0.59 -9.10
N TYR A 95 -2.98 1.30 -8.29
CA TYR A 95 -3.79 0.74 -7.23
C TYR A 95 -5.12 0.26 -7.81
N VAL A 96 -5.45 -1.00 -7.60
CA VAL A 96 -6.65 -1.61 -8.19
C VAL A 96 -7.61 -2.16 -7.14
N GLY A 97 -7.23 -2.08 -5.87
CA GLY A 97 -7.97 -2.65 -4.74
C GLY A 97 -7.96 -4.18 -4.68
N GLY A 98 -7.18 -4.83 -5.52
CA GLY A 98 -7.02 -6.27 -5.63
C GLY A 98 -5.76 -6.65 -6.38
N SER A 99 -5.88 -7.36 -7.49
CA SER A 99 -4.76 -7.70 -8.36
C SER A 99 -4.92 -7.07 -9.74
N PHE A 100 -3.86 -6.47 -10.28
CA PHE A 100 -3.85 -5.94 -11.65
C PHE A 100 -4.20 -7.02 -12.69
N PHE A 101 -3.84 -8.26 -12.42
CA PHE A 101 -4.16 -9.42 -13.25
C PHE A 101 -5.65 -9.84 -13.20
N GLU A 102 -6.49 -9.19 -12.42
CA GLU A 102 -7.95 -9.36 -12.45
C GLU A 102 -8.62 -8.49 -13.54
N ILE A 103 -7.86 -7.56 -14.13
CA ILE A 103 -8.26 -6.82 -15.33
C ILE A 103 -8.14 -7.77 -16.54
N LYS A 104 -9.04 -7.69 -17.51
CA LYS A 104 -8.93 -8.48 -18.75
C LYS A 104 -7.64 -8.16 -19.50
N ASP A 105 -7.01 -9.16 -20.09
CA ASP A 105 -5.70 -9.03 -20.73
C ASP A 105 -5.67 -7.94 -21.82
N GLU A 106 -6.73 -7.81 -22.60
CA GLU A 106 -6.82 -6.79 -23.65
C GLU A 106 -6.76 -5.38 -23.04
N VAL A 107 -7.47 -5.17 -21.92
CA VAL A 107 -7.51 -3.89 -21.22
C VAL A 107 -6.15 -3.59 -20.55
N GLN A 108 -5.52 -4.61 -19.91
CA GLN A 108 -4.16 -4.49 -19.41
C GLN A 108 -3.19 -4.06 -20.52
N ASN A 109 -3.29 -4.71 -21.70
CA ASN A 109 -2.42 -4.43 -22.84
C ASN A 109 -2.58 -2.98 -23.32
N GLU A 110 -3.82 -2.49 -23.46
CA GLU A 110 -4.08 -1.12 -23.87
C GLU A 110 -3.54 -0.09 -22.85
N ILE A 111 -3.78 -0.30 -21.56
CA ILE A 111 -3.27 0.56 -20.49
C ILE A 111 -1.73 0.60 -20.53
N LEU A 112 -1.09 -0.57 -20.57
CA LEU A 112 0.37 -0.65 -20.49
C LEU A 112 1.04 -0.14 -21.78
N ASN A 113 0.46 -0.37 -22.96
CA ASN A 113 0.95 0.22 -24.21
C ASN A 113 0.86 1.75 -24.17
N PHE A 114 -0.23 2.32 -23.67
CA PHE A 114 -0.38 3.76 -23.52
C PHE A 114 0.68 4.34 -22.57
N ILE A 115 0.90 3.73 -21.42
CA ILE A 115 1.88 4.19 -20.43
C ILE A 115 3.32 3.96 -20.90
N SER A 116 3.62 2.84 -21.56
CA SER A 116 4.97 2.55 -22.06
C SER A 116 5.41 3.52 -23.17
N ALA A 117 4.47 4.07 -23.93
CA ALA A 117 4.74 5.09 -24.94
C ALA A 117 5.17 6.45 -24.34
N GLN A 118 4.97 6.66 -23.04
CA GLN A 118 5.36 7.91 -22.36
C GLN A 118 6.86 7.88 -22.03
N SER A 119 7.68 8.64 -22.75
CA SER A 119 9.15 8.56 -22.70
C SER A 119 9.75 8.88 -21.31
N MET A 120 9.11 9.75 -20.54
CA MET A 120 9.60 10.19 -19.22
C MET A 120 9.40 9.13 -18.13
N ILE A 121 8.43 8.24 -18.26
CA ILE A 121 8.15 7.18 -17.29
C ILE A 121 9.23 6.11 -17.38
N LYS A 122 9.79 5.73 -16.24
CA LYS A 122 10.81 4.69 -16.10
C LYS A 122 10.29 3.44 -15.41
N ASP A 123 9.54 3.62 -14.32
CA ASP A 123 9.10 2.54 -13.45
C ASP A 123 7.58 2.44 -13.43
N ILE A 124 7.07 1.24 -13.55
CA ILE A 124 5.64 0.94 -13.51
C ILE A 124 5.38 -0.07 -12.40
N TYR A 125 4.55 0.36 -11.45
CA TYR A 125 4.16 -0.42 -10.29
C TYR A 125 2.75 -0.94 -10.47
N ILE A 126 2.54 -2.23 -10.21
CA ILE A 126 1.23 -2.87 -10.18
C ILE A 126 1.04 -3.61 -8.87
N GLU A 127 -0.19 -3.69 -8.37
CA GLU A 127 -0.53 -4.56 -7.24
C GLU A 127 -0.89 -5.96 -7.71
N SER A 128 -0.47 -6.97 -6.97
CA SER A 128 -0.89 -8.35 -7.20
C SER A 128 -0.95 -9.17 -5.91
N ARG A 129 -1.89 -10.09 -5.87
CA ARG A 129 -1.84 -11.22 -4.95
C ARG A 129 -0.87 -12.27 -5.50
N PRO A 130 -0.17 -13.06 -4.64
CA PRO A 130 0.82 -14.04 -5.08
C PRO A 130 0.30 -15.04 -6.10
N GLU A 131 -0.96 -15.48 -5.98
CA GLU A 131 -1.53 -16.51 -6.84
C GLU A 131 -1.68 -16.09 -8.32
N PHE A 132 -1.67 -14.79 -8.61
CA PHE A 132 -1.71 -14.28 -9.97
C PHE A 132 -0.32 -14.03 -10.58
N ILE A 133 0.75 -14.17 -9.77
CA ILE A 133 2.12 -13.98 -10.23
C ILE A 133 2.60 -15.29 -10.85
N THR A 134 2.35 -15.45 -12.15
CA THR A 134 2.83 -16.57 -12.94
C THR A 134 3.93 -16.11 -13.90
N LYS A 135 4.74 -17.06 -14.38
CA LYS A 135 5.80 -16.75 -15.35
C LYS A 135 5.23 -16.13 -16.61
N GLU A 136 4.12 -16.68 -17.09
CA GLU A 136 3.43 -16.22 -18.29
C GLU A 136 2.93 -14.78 -18.15
N ASN A 137 2.27 -14.47 -17.03
CA ASN A 137 1.78 -13.12 -16.74
C ASN A 137 2.93 -12.11 -16.68
N ILE A 138 4.00 -12.44 -15.98
CA ILE A 138 5.15 -11.55 -15.83
C ILE A 138 5.87 -11.33 -17.17
N GLN A 139 6.09 -12.38 -17.95
CA GLN A 139 6.73 -12.26 -19.26
C GLN A 139 5.90 -11.45 -20.25
N ARG A 140 4.57 -11.61 -20.24
CA ARG A 140 3.65 -10.80 -21.06
C ARG A 140 3.76 -9.32 -20.72
N LEU A 141 3.71 -8.96 -19.43
CA LEU A 141 3.84 -7.56 -19.03
C LEU A 141 5.21 -6.98 -19.38
N LYS A 142 6.29 -7.72 -19.16
CA LYS A 142 7.64 -7.28 -19.56
C LYS A 142 7.74 -7.01 -21.07
N PHE A 143 7.14 -7.86 -21.88
CA PHE A 143 7.12 -7.66 -23.32
C PHE A 143 6.40 -6.34 -23.71
N LEU A 144 5.26 -6.04 -23.08
CA LEU A 144 4.52 -4.80 -23.31
C LEU A 144 5.28 -3.54 -22.83
N LEU A 145 5.98 -3.66 -21.72
CA LEU A 145 6.69 -2.56 -21.09
C LEU A 145 8.05 -2.26 -21.72
N GLN A 146 8.59 -3.18 -22.52
CA GLN A 146 9.87 -3.05 -23.23
C GLN A 146 11.05 -2.63 -22.30
N ALA A 147 11.53 -1.40 -22.41
CA ALA A 147 12.65 -0.89 -21.63
C ALA A 147 12.26 -0.29 -20.28
N LYS A 148 10.99 -0.34 -19.88
CA LYS A 148 10.52 0.15 -18.59
C LYS A 148 10.65 -0.91 -17.50
N ASN A 149 10.93 -0.49 -16.29
CA ASN A 149 11.01 -1.39 -15.15
C ASN A 149 9.61 -1.74 -14.64
N LEU A 150 9.34 -3.04 -14.50
CA LEU A 150 8.17 -3.53 -13.80
C LEU A 150 8.50 -3.74 -12.33
N VAL A 151 7.62 -3.26 -11.44
CA VAL A 151 7.65 -3.53 -10.01
C VAL A 151 6.31 -4.11 -9.60
N VAL A 152 6.31 -5.28 -8.97
CA VAL A 152 5.08 -5.92 -8.50
C VAL A 152 4.97 -5.74 -6.99
N ALA A 153 3.89 -5.09 -6.55
CA ALA A 153 3.58 -4.87 -5.15
C ALA A 153 2.71 -6.01 -4.60
N ILE A 154 3.18 -6.66 -3.56
CA ILE A 154 2.52 -7.81 -2.92
C ILE A 154 2.15 -7.47 -1.48
N GLY A 155 0.87 -7.57 -1.15
CA GLY A 155 0.41 -7.44 0.23
C GLY A 155 0.64 -8.74 1.01
N LEU A 156 1.77 -8.87 1.71
CA LEU A 156 2.00 -9.97 2.64
C LEU A 156 1.41 -9.68 4.03
N GLU A 157 1.50 -8.46 4.49
CA GLU A 157 1.04 -7.88 5.75
C GLU A 157 1.85 -8.32 6.98
N THR A 158 2.14 -9.59 7.15
CA THR A 158 2.89 -10.15 8.28
C THR A 158 3.58 -11.45 7.91
N TYR A 159 4.70 -11.76 8.56
CA TYR A 159 5.41 -13.04 8.42
C TYR A 159 4.58 -14.21 8.94
N SER A 160 3.78 -13.97 9.97
CA SER A 160 2.98 -15.00 10.63
C SER A 160 1.81 -15.44 9.74
N GLU A 161 1.93 -16.61 9.14
CA GLU A 161 0.85 -17.18 8.32
C GLU A 161 -0.45 -17.32 9.11
N LYS A 162 -0.34 -17.65 10.41
CA LYS A 162 -1.50 -17.72 11.31
C LYS A 162 -2.20 -16.36 11.45
N ILE A 163 -1.46 -15.28 11.74
CA ILE A 163 -2.04 -13.94 11.83
C ILE A 163 -2.62 -13.53 10.48
N ARG A 164 -1.89 -13.77 9.40
CA ARG A 164 -2.32 -13.42 8.05
C ARG A 164 -3.64 -14.07 7.65
N ASN A 165 -3.84 -15.34 8.00
CA ASN A 165 -5.00 -16.10 7.53
C ASN A 165 -6.13 -16.20 8.55
N GLU A 166 -5.83 -16.29 9.84
CA GLU A 166 -6.90 -16.39 10.88
C GLU A 166 -7.36 -15.00 11.36
N VAL A 167 -6.45 -14.02 11.47
CA VAL A 167 -6.77 -12.67 11.97
C VAL A 167 -7.10 -11.70 10.85
N LEU A 168 -6.33 -11.73 9.74
CA LEU A 168 -6.54 -10.82 8.62
C LEU A 168 -7.42 -11.42 7.51
N SER A 169 -7.71 -12.72 7.54
CA SER A 169 -8.48 -13.44 6.50
C SER A 169 -7.91 -13.22 5.09
N LYS A 170 -6.57 -13.24 4.93
CA LYS A 170 -5.94 -12.89 3.68
C LYS A 170 -5.82 -14.06 2.69
N GLY A 171 -5.79 -15.30 3.19
CA GLY A 171 -5.73 -16.51 2.37
C GLY A 171 -4.42 -16.67 1.57
N ILE A 172 -3.30 -16.21 2.09
CA ILE A 172 -1.98 -16.31 1.46
C ILE A 172 -1.08 -17.18 2.33
N SER A 173 -0.62 -18.32 1.80
CA SER A 173 0.38 -19.15 2.46
C SER A 173 1.80 -18.63 2.26
N ASN A 174 2.74 -19.03 3.14
CA ASN A 174 4.14 -18.72 2.95
C ASN A 174 4.65 -19.33 1.62
N ASN A 175 4.24 -20.54 1.30
CA ASN A 175 4.62 -21.19 0.04
C ASN A 175 4.17 -20.40 -1.20
N ASN A 176 2.93 -19.89 -1.21
CA ASN A 176 2.44 -19.08 -2.33
C ASN A 176 3.24 -17.77 -2.46
N PHE A 177 3.55 -17.14 -1.34
CA PHE A 177 4.37 -15.92 -1.35
C PHE A 177 5.79 -16.20 -1.85
N GLU A 178 6.44 -17.25 -1.33
CA GLU A 178 7.81 -17.63 -1.72
C GLU A 178 7.89 -18.04 -3.20
N PHE A 179 6.87 -18.75 -3.71
CA PHE A 179 6.80 -19.09 -5.12
C PHE A 179 6.68 -17.85 -6.01
N ALA A 180 5.84 -16.90 -5.63
CA ALA A 180 5.72 -15.61 -6.34
C ALA A 180 7.04 -14.83 -6.34
N MET A 181 7.73 -14.76 -5.19
CA MET A 181 9.05 -14.13 -5.07
C MET A 181 10.10 -14.82 -5.96
N HIS A 182 10.06 -16.15 -6.03
CA HIS A 182 10.94 -16.92 -6.93
C HIS A 182 10.70 -16.56 -8.41
N ILE A 183 9.44 -16.49 -8.84
CA ILE A 183 9.09 -16.08 -10.22
C ILE A 183 9.62 -14.69 -10.50
N LEU A 184 9.32 -13.69 -9.65
CA LEU A 184 9.78 -12.32 -9.85
C LEU A 184 11.30 -12.23 -9.96
N LYS A 185 12.02 -12.94 -9.07
CA LYS A 185 13.48 -12.99 -9.10
C LYS A 185 14.00 -13.65 -10.38
N SER A 186 13.42 -14.77 -10.81
CA SER A 186 13.85 -15.48 -12.02
C SER A 186 13.62 -14.67 -13.30
N GLU A 187 12.59 -13.84 -13.31
CA GLU A 187 12.26 -12.93 -14.40
C GLU A 187 12.93 -11.54 -14.29
N ASN A 188 13.79 -11.33 -13.28
CA ASN A 188 14.44 -10.05 -12.99
C ASN A 188 13.44 -8.89 -12.84
N VAL A 189 12.35 -9.14 -12.10
CA VAL A 189 11.32 -8.15 -11.77
C VAL A 189 11.41 -7.79 -10.29
N LYS A 190 11.38 -6.49 -10.00
CA LYS A 190 11.45 -5.98 -8.63
C LYS A 190 10.17 -6.30 -7.86
N ALA A 191 10.30 -6.73 -6.61
CA ALA A 191 9.19 -6.94 -5.69
C ALA A 191 9.14 -5.82 -4.65
N LEU A 192 7.99 -5.17 -4.52
CA LEU A 192 7.62 -4.32 -3.39
C LEU A 192 6.71 -5.12 -2.46
N VAL A 193 7.01 -5.22 -1.18
CA VAL A 193 6.16 -5.98 -0.24
C VAL A 193 5.54 -5.06 0.80
N TYR A 194 4.21 -5.14 0.96
CA TYR A 194 3.49 -4.44 2.01
C TYR A 194 3.53 -5.21 3.31
N ILE A 195 3.90 -4.52 4.39
CA ILE A 195 3.88 -5.00 5.77
C ILE A 195 2.94 -4.10 6.58
N PHE A 196 1.95 -4.70 7.22
CA PHE A 196 0.99 -4.01 8.06
C PHE A 196 1.57 -3.78 9.46
N ILE A 197 1.75 -2.53 9.88
CA ILE A 197 2.50 -2.20 11.09
C ILE A 197 1.81 -2.73 12.37
N LYS A 198 0.49 -2.73 12.43
CA LYS A 198 -0.27 -3.25 13.58
C LYS A 198 -1.49 -4.02 13.10
N PRO A 199 -1.38 -5.35 12.93
CA PRO A 199 -2.54 -6.17 12.61
C PRO A 199 -3.67 -5.98 13.63
N PRO A 200 -4.96 -5.95 13.22
CA PRO A 200 -6.10 -5.73 14.13
C PRO A 200 -6.38 -6.97 14.98
N ILE A 201 -5.46 -7.28 15.87
CA ILE A 201 -5.59 -8.32 16.90
C ILE A 201 -6.21 -7.70 18.14
N LYS A 202 -7.21 -8.36 18.71
CA LYS A 202 -7.85 -7.92 19.94
C LYS A 202 -6.84 -7.66 21.06
N ASN A 203 -6.83 -6.43 21.59
CA ASN A 203 -5.97 -5.98 22.69
C ASN A 203 -4.45 -6.13 22.43
N ILE A 204 -4.01 -6.09 21.17
CA ILE A 204 -2.59 -6.09 20.86
C ILE A 204 -1.92 -4.81 21.40
N SER A 205 -0.84 -4.97 22.14
CA SER A 205 -0.02 -3.84 22.59
C SER A 205 0.89 -3.33 21.45
N ASP A 206 1.29 -2.06 21.55
CA ASP A 206 2.22 -1.46 20.59
C ASP A 206 3.58 -2.18 20.59
N LYS A 207 4.04 -2.66 21.75
CA LYS A 207 5.24 -3.49 21.87
C LYS A 207 5.13 -4.80 21.06
N LYS A 208 4.02 -5.52 21.16
CA LYS A 208 3.81 -6.76 20.38
C LYS A 208 3.70 -6.47 18.89
N ALA A 209 3.04 -5.38 18.51
CA ALA A 209 2.96 -4.95 17.12
C ALA A 209 4.35 -4.61 16.56
N TYR A 210 5.16 -3.89 17.32
CA TYR A 210 6.54 -3.59 16.97
C TYR A 210 7.40 -4.86 16.75
N GLU A 211 7.33 -5.84 17.67
CA GLU A 211 8.04 -7.11 17.55
C GLU A 211 7.60 -7.90 16.31
N GLU A 212 6.30 -7.88 15.99
CA GLU A 212 5.73 -8.54 14.81
C GLU A 212 6.24 -7.93 13.50
N VAL A 213 6.32 -6.59 13.45
CA VAL A 213 6.84 -5.87 12.28
C VAL A 213 8.31 -6.23 12.04
N LEU A 214 9.15 -6.23 13.09
CA LEU A 214 10.58 -6.55 12.93
C LEU A 214 10.79 -7.95 12.38
N LYS A 215 10.03 -8.95 12.84
CA LYS A 215 10.06 -10.31 12.30
C LYS A 215 9.55 -10.35 10.85
N SER A 216 8.56 -9.53 10.52
CA SER A 216 8.03 -9.46 9.15
C SER A 216 9.05 -8.83 8.19
N LEU A 217 9.79 -7.83 8.65
CA LEU A 217 10.89 -7.23 7.88
C LEU A 217 11.99 -8.26 7.61
N GLU A 218 12.46 -8.96 8.64
CA GLU A 218 13.48 -10.02 8.52
C GLU A 218 13.02 -11.08 7.51
N PHE A 219 11.79 -11.57 7.67
CA PHE A 219 11.20 -12.60 6.79
C PHE A 219 11.23 -12.21 5.30
N VAL A 220 10.84 -10.99 4.96
CA VAL A 220 10.79 -10.56 3.54
C VAL A 220 12.18 -10.24 2.99
N VAL A 221 13.08 -9.72 3.84
CA VAL A 221 14.47 -9.45 3.45
C VAL A 221 15.22 -10.73 3.09
N GLU A 222 15.08 -11.79 3.90
CA GLU A 222 15.66 -13.12 3.62
C GLU A 222 15.17 -13.69 2.28
N ARG A 223 13.99 -13.30 1.82
CA ARG A 223 13.41 -13.75 0.54
C ARG A 223 13.73 -12.83 -0.63
N GLY A 224 14.63 -11.87 -0.43
CA GLY A 224 15.18 -11.04 -1.49
C GLY A 224 14.21 -9.97 -2.01
N VAL A 225 13.41 -9.38 -1.14
CA VAL A 225 12.56 -8.23 -1.49
C VAL A 225 13.41 -7.07 -2.03
N SER A 226 12.88 -6.35 -3.02
CA SER A 226 13.56 -5.19 -3.61
C SER A 226 13.21 -3.87 -2.90
N CYS A 227 12.03 -3.78 -2.31
CA CYS A 227 11.53 -2.62 -1.58
C CYS A 227 10.44 -3.07 -0.60
N ILE A 228 10.35 -2.42 0.55
CA ILE A 228 9.30 -2.67 1.54
C ILE A 228 8.46 -1.41 1.70
N GLU A 229 7.14 -1.55 1.77
CA GLU A 229 6.26 -0.45 2.18
C GLU A 229 5.52 -0.82 3.46
N LEU A 230 5.81 -0.08 4.52
CA LEU A 230 5.13 -0.22 5.80
C LEU A 230 3.76 0.45 5.70
N LYS A 231 2.70 -0.32 5.85
CA LYS A 231 1.32 0.19 5.88
C LYS A 231 0.97 0.56 7.31
N SER A 232 0.72 1.84 7.55
CA SER A 232 0.52 2.40 8.89
C SER A 232 -0.73 1.91 9.63
N GLY A 233 -1.69 1.33 8.90
CA GLY A 233 -2.91 0.80 9.49
C GLY A 233 -3.92 1.90 9.85
N CYS A 234 -4.71 2.32 8.89
CA CYS A 234 -5.89 3.15 9.14
C CYS A 234 -7.12 2.30 9.44
N ILE A 235 -8.05 2.85 10.23
CA ILE A 235 -9.36 2.23 10.47
C ILE A 235 -10.31 2.64 9.34
N MET A 236 -10.80 1.65 8.61
CA MET A 236 -11.80 1.86 7.54
C MET A 236 -13.18 1.34 7.99
N TYR A 237 -14.24 1.99 7.53
CA TYR A 237 -15.62 1.53 7.76
C TYR A 237 -15.85 0.09 7.28
N ASN A 238 -16.83 -0.57 7.87
CA ASN A 238 -17.28 -1.92 7.51
C ASN A 238 -16.22 -3.02 7.59
N THR A 239 -15.13 -2.79 8.34
CA THR A 239 -14.05 -3.76 8.55
C THR A 239 -14.12 -4.39 9.95
N LYS A 240 -13.51 -5.57 10.10
CA LYS A 240 -13.34 -6.18 11.43
C LYS A 240 -12.47 -5.31 12.35
N ALA A 241 -11.50 -4.61 11.78
CA ALA A 241 -10.68 -3.63 12.48
C ALA A 241 -11.55 -2.50 13.08
N TYR A 242 -12.56 -2.03 12.33
CA TYR A 242 -13.51 -1.03 12.83
C TYR A 242 -14.39 -1.56 13.96
N GLU A 243 -14.86 -2.81 13.88
CA GLU A 243 -15.62 -3.41 14.97
C GLU A 243 -14.82 -3.50 16.26
N LEU A 244 -13.56 -3.94 16.20
CA LEU A 244 -12.66 -3.99 17.34
C LEU A 244 -12.36 -2.57 17.89
N TYR A 245 -12.17 -1.59 16.99
CA TYR A 245 -11.96 -0.20 17.37
C TYR A 245 -13.17 0.36 18.12
N LYS A 246 -14.39 0.20 17.61
CA LYS A 246 -15.61 0.63 18.30
C LYS A 246 -15.82 -0.04 19.67
N ALA A 247 -15.39 -1.28 19.79
CA ALA A 247 -15.44 -2.01 21.07
C ALA A 247 -14.32 -1.63 22.04
N GLY A 248 -13.44 -0.68 21.69
CA GLY A 248 -12.27 -0.31 22.52
C GLY A 248 -11.20 -1.40 22.63
N GLN A 249 -11.23 -2.39 21.73
CA GLN A 249 -10.36 -3.57 21.75
C GLN A 249 -9.18 -3.47 20.76
N TYR A 250 -9.12 -2.40 19.97
CA TYR A 250 -8.05 -2.09 19.05
C TYR A 250 -7.95 -0.58 18.86
N THR A 251 -6.72 -0.09 18.76
CA THR A 251 -6.40 1.30 18.41
C THR A 251 -5.27 1.30 17.40
N PRO A 252 -5.19 2.29 16.49
CA PRO A 252 -3.99 2.50 15.66
C PRO A 252 -2.73 2.60 16.52
N LEU A 253 -1.60 2.36 15.90
CA LEU A 253 -0.30 2.44 16.57
C LEU A 253 -0.02 3.86 17.06
N ASN A 254 0.68 3.99 18.19
CA ASN A 254 1.23 5.29 18.57
C ASN A 254 2.23 5.76 17.51
N ILE A 255 2.16 7.02 17.12
CA ILE A 255 2.98 7.59 16.04
C ILE A 255 4.50 7.53 16.34
N TRP A 256 4.89 7.57 17.62
CA TRP A 256 6.28 7.38 18.04
C TRP A 256 6.77 5.96 17.75
N THR A 257 5.89 4.97 17.86
CA THR A 257 6.22 3.58 17.49
C THR A 257 6.43 3.47 15.99
N VAL A 258 5.62 4.14 15.16
CA VAL A 258 5.83 4.21 13.70
C VAL A 258 7.21 4.81 13.39
N ASN A 259 7.53 5.96 14.01
CA ASN A 259 8.82 6.62 13.86
C ASN A 259 10.00 5.71 14.26
N LYS A 260 9.89 4.99 15.38
CA LYS A 260 10.91 4.05 15.87
C LYS A 260 11.10 2.88 14.90
N ILE A 261 10.01 2.28 14.40
CA ILE A 261 10.06 1.18 13.42
C ILE A 261 10.81 1.62 12.17
N LEU A 262 10.51 2.81 11.64
CA LEU A 262 11.16 3.33 10.44
C LEU A 262 12.66 3.54 10.65
N ILE A 263 13.08 4.12 11.77
CA ILE A 263 14.50 4.31 12.09
C ILE A 263 15.19 2.96 12.12
N GLU A 264 14.66 2.02 12.90
CA GLU A 264 15.27 0.70 13.06
C GLU A 264 15.32 -0.10 11.76
N ALA A 265 14.25 -0.05 10.95
CA ALA A 265 14.20 -0.71 9.67
C ALA A 265 15.27 -0.17 8.71
N ASN A 266 15.43 1.15 8.61
CA ASN A 266 16.45 1.77 7.75
C ASN A 266 17.88 1.53 8.25
N GLU A 267 18.11 1.48 9.57
CA GLU A 267 19.41 1.18 10.15
C GLU A 267 19.84 -0.26 9.94
N ARG A 268 18.89 -1.21 10.04
CA ARG A 268 19.14 -2.65 9.83
C ARG A 268 19.33 -3.01 8.35
N TYR A 269 18.50 -2.44 7.47
CA TYR A 269 18.39 -2.84 6.07
C TYR A 269 18.80 -1.72 5.11
N LYS A 270 20.03 -1.23 5.26
CA LYS A 270 20.57 -0.05 4.54
C LYS A 270 20.48 -0.13 3.01
N ASN A 271 20.41 -1.32 2.44
CA ASN A 271 20.37 -1.52 0.98
C ASN A 271 18.96 -1.81 0.45
N ILE A 272 17.94 -1.73 1.29
CA ILE A 272 16.55 -1.99 0.92
C ILE A 272 15.74 -0.72 1.18
N PRO A 273 15.14 -0.11 0.16
CA PRO A 273 14.24 1.02 0.34
C PRO A 273 13.06 0.67 1.25
N ILE A 274 12.86 1.45 2.31
CA ILE A 274 11.73 1.31 3.22
C ILE A 274 10.78 2.48 3.00
N ARG A 275 9.64 2.23 2.36
CA ARG A 275 8.59 3.24 2.16
C ARG A 275 7.61 3.23 3.34
N LEU A 276 6.96 4.35 3.58
CA LEU A 276 5.83 4.45 4.50
C LEU A 276 4.56 4.74 3.69
N GLY A 277 3.58 3.86 3.75
CA GLY A 277 2.25 4.09 3.20
C GLY A 277 1.53 5.20 3.96
N GLY A 278 0.65 5.91 3.26
CA GLY A 278 -0.03 7.06 3.82
C GLY A 278 -1.03 6.75 4.92
N PHE A 279 -1.33 7.79 5.67
CA PHE A 279 -2.34 7.74 6.72
C PHE A 279 -3.74 8.01 6.15
N ASN A 280 -3.86 8.82 5.07
CA ASN A 280 -5.11 9.29 4.46
C ASN A 280 -4.92 9.60 2.98
N GLU A 281 -4.44 8.67 2.17
CA GLU A 281 -4.06 9.00 0.79
C GLU A 281 -5.26 9.16 -0.14
N ILE A 282 -6.18 8.19 -0.15
CA ILE A 282 -7.28 8.16 -1.13
C ILE A 282 -8.65 8.31 -0.46
N PHE A 283 -8.80 7.80 0.77
CA PHE A 283 -10.08 7.73 1.47
C PHE A 283 -9.95 8.26 2.89
N SER A 284 -11.04 8.85 3.41
CA SER A 284 -11.09 9.22 4.81
C SER A 284 -11.08 7.96 5.68
N SER A 285 -10.03 7.82 6.47
CA SER A 285 -9.99 6.85 7.55
C SER A 285 -10.69 7.41 8.79
N ILE A 286 -11.25 6.51 9.61
CA ILE A 286 -11.90 6.88 10.88
C ILE A 286 -10.86 7.28 11.91
N ASP A 287 -9.75 6.54 11.94
CA ASP A 287 -8.62 6.81 12.81
C ASP A 287 -7.31 6.32 12.17
N VAL A 288 -6.20 6.96 12.55
CA VAL A 288 -4.85 6.72 12.03
C VAL A 288 -3.85 6.73 13.18
N PRO A 289 -2.62 6.27 13.02
CA PRO A 289 -1.56 6.48 14.01
C PRO A 289 -1.45 7.95 14.41
N LYS A 290 -1.44 8.19 15.72
CA LYS A 290 -1.38 9.53 16.29
C LYS A 290 -0.58 9.55 17.60
N GLY A 291 -0.11 10.73 17.95
CA GLY A 291 0.49 11.06 19.25
C GLY A 291 -0.47 11.78 20.16
N CYS A 292 0.05 12.46 21.16
CA CYS A 292 -0.72 13.42 21.94
C CYS A 292 -0.73 14.80 21.25
N ILE A 293 -1.55 15.71 21.76
CA ILE A 293 -1.69 17.07 21.23
C ILE A 293 -0.36 17.83 21.08
N LEU A 294 0.65 17.48 21.87
CA LEU A 294 1.96 18.16 21.85
C LEU A 294 2.91 17.67 20.76
N CYS A 295 2.74 16.45 20.26
CA CYS A 295 3.72 15.83 19.37
C CYS A 295 3.13 15.33 18.03
N ASP A 296 1.82 15.23 17.91
CA ASP A 296 1.17 14.59 16.76
C ASP A 296 1.50 15.30 15.45
N GLU A 297 1.29 16.61 15.40
CA GLU A 297 1.53 17.41 14.18
C GLU A 297 3.00 17.38 13.78
N PHE A 298 3.90 17.64 14.74
CA PHE A 298 5.35 17.58 14.50
C PHE A 298 5.80 16.24 13.90
N LEU A 299 5.32 15.12 14.44
CA LEU A 299 5.71 13.80 13.95
C LEU A 299 5.07 13.50 12.59
N LYS A 300 3.83 13.91 12.35
CA LYS A 300 3.19 13.77 11.05
C LYS A 300 3.95 14.51 9.95
N GLU A 301 4.42 15.73 10.22
CA GLU A 301 5.27 16.48 9.29
C GLU A 301 6.58 15.75 9.00
N LYS A 302 7.26 15.21 10.04
CA LYS A 302 8.49 14.42 9.88
C LYS A 302 8.25 13.16 9.05
N LEU A 303 7.18 12.42 9.33
CA LEU A 303 6.81 11.22 8.58
C LEU A 303 6.41 11.55 7.14
N GLN A 304 5.74 12.67 6.89
CA GLN A 304 5.41 13.12 5.54
C GLN A 304 6.69 13.46 4.75
N LEU A 305 7.60 14.21 5.36
CA LEU A 305 8.88 14.55 4.73
C LEU A 305 9.73 13.28 4.46
N TYR A 306 9.72 12.32 5.39
CA TYR A 306 10.35 11.01 5.17
C TYR A 306 9.71 10.28 3.96
N ARG A 307 8.39 10.26 3.83
CA ARG A 307 7.69 9.65 2.70
C ARG A 307 8.10 10.24 1.36
N GLU A 308 8.31 11.56 1.34
CA GLU A 308 8.69 12.29 0.12
C GLU A 308 10.17 12.12 -0.25
N THR A 309 11.05 12.01 0.75
CA THR A 309 12.51 12.01 0.52
C THR A 309 13.15 10.65 0.73
N MET A 310 12.53 9.77 1.52
CA MET A 310 13.09 8.51 2.04
C MET A 310 14.39 8.72 2.88
N ASP A 311 14.67 9.95 3.30
CA ASP A 311 15.79 10.23 4.20
C ASP A 311 15.38 10.00 5.66
N TYR A 312 15.78 8.85 6.22
CA TYR A 312 15.44 8.51 7.60
C TYR A 312 16.15 9.38 8.65
N LYS A 313 17.15 10.18 8.28
CA LYS A 313 17.80 11.13 9.20
C LYS A 313 16.88 12.28 9.61
N ILE A 314 15.79 12.50 8.87
CA ILE A 314 14.73 13.45 9.21
C ILE A 314 13.95 13.00 10.43
N LEU A 315 13.86 11.67 10.64
CA LEU A 315 13.16 11.08 11.77
C LEU A 315 13.91 11.36 13.08
N THR A 316 13.17 11.53 14.17
CA THR A 316 13.76 11.87 15.45
C THR A 316 14.01 10.64 16.32
N LYS A 317 15.24 10.50 16.82
CA LYS A 317 15.62 9.44 17.80
C LYS A 317 15.28 9.80 19.23
N TYR A 318 15.14 11.07 19.52
CA TYR A 318 14.91 11.56 20.86
C TYR A 318 13.46 11.97 21.04
N THR A 319 12.89 11.52 22.13
CA THR A 319 11.55 11.91 22.51
C THR A 319 11.58 12.57 23.88
N THR A 320 10.92 13.71 23.99
CA THR A 320 10.62 14.38 25.25
C THR A 320 9.15 14.24 25.61
N CYS A 321 8.39 13.51 24.82
CA CYS A 321 6.96 13.39 25.00
C CYS A 321 6.58 12.19 25.87
N TYR A 322 5.77 12.42 26.90
CA TYR A 322 5.28 11.37 27.79
C TYR A 322 4.44 10.30 27.09
N CYS A 323 3.85 10.59 25.93
CA CYS A 323 3.06 9.60 25.16
C CYS A 323 3.93 8.65 24.32
N SER A 324 5.25 8.80 24.35
CA SER A 324 6.19 7.99 23.54
C SER A 324 6.59 6.67 24.19
N THR A 325 6.01 6.32 25.32
CA THR A 325 6.37 5.11 26.08
C THR A 325 5.98 3.84 25.31
N ILE A 326 7.00 3.11 24.80
CA ILE A 326 6.96 1.70 24.44
C ILE A 326 7.82 0.92 25.42
#